data_8ad41a2877809fb003573fdc9cb302a3
#
_entry.id   8ad41a2877809fb003573fdc9cb302a3
#
_cell.length_a   1.000
_cell.length_b   1.000
_cell.length_c   1.000
_cell.angle_alpha   90.00
_cell.angle_beta   90.00
_cell.angle_gamma   90.00
#
_symmetry.space_group_name_H-M   'P 1'
#
loop_
_entity.id
_entity.type
_entity.pdbx_description
1 polymer ?
#
loop_
_entity_poly.entity_id
_entity_poly.type
_entity_poly.pdbx_seq_one_letter_code
_entity_poly.pdbx_strand_id
1 'polypeptide(L)'
;FHQGEKKNDPEFAAELAKLGDIFVSDTFSTAHRAHASVEAIARIMPSCAGRLMEEEISKLESALSSPRKPVMAVVGGAKVSSKLLLLENLISPMDKIVIGGGMANTFLAAKGYNIGQSLCEHEMQDTARSIMENAKKMDCEIILPIDIVVAKEFSANTNCETLPSDSCPADSMILDAGPQTVKLIHEHLNHTKTVIWNGPLGAFEVPPFNKATDAAAKYVAELTQSGKILSVAGGGDTVSALNGSGSADKFTYISTAGGAFLEWLEGKTLPGVAVLTS
;
A
#
# COMPACT_ATOMS: atom_id res chain seq x y z
N PHE A 1 11.10 -6.80 25.22
CA PHE A 1 11.40 -8.26 25.24
C PHE A 1 10.85 -8.99 26.48
N HIS A 2 10.17 -8.27 27.39
CA HIS A 2 9.51 -8.90 28.54
C HIS A 2 8.43 -9.87 28.05
N GLN A 3 8.33 -11.07 28.69
CA GLN A 3 7.38 -12.08 28.22
C GLN A 3 5.90 -11.62 28.32
N GLY A 4 5.56 -10.82 29.33
CA GLY A 4 4.23 -10.24 29.52
C GLY A 4 3.86 -9.21 28.47
N GLU A 5 4.82 -8.52 27.83
CA GLU A 5 4.56 -7.50 26.84
C GLU A 5 3.76 -8.05 25.65
N LYS A 6 4.29 -9.05 24.96
CA LYS A 6 3.65 -9.65 23.78
C LYS A 6 2.36 -10.43 24.08
N LYS A 7 2.18 -10.83 25.35
CA LYS A 7 1.00 -11.58 25.79
C LYS A 7 -0.14 -10.66 26.22
N ASN A 8 0.07 -9.35 26.16
CA ASN A 8 -0.90 -8.37 26.68
C ASN A 8 -1.24 -8.63 28.14
N ASP A 9 -0.22 -8.98 28.94
CA ASP A 9 -0.37 -9.46 30.30
C ASP A 9 -0.85 -8.34 31.25
N PRO A 10 -1.98 -8.51 31.95
CA PRO A 10 -2.56 -7.48 32.81
C PRO A 10 -1.71 -7.20 34.07
N GLU A 11 -0.97 -8.18 34.60
CA GLU A 11 -0.13 -7.97 35.78
C GLU A 11 1.08 -7.13 35.38
N PHE A 12 1.69 -7.41 34.21
CA PHE A 12 2.77 -6.59 33.67
C PHE A 12 2.28 -5.17 33.33
N ALA A 13 1.08 -5.03 32.75
CA ALA A 13 0.48 -3.73 32.50
C ALA A 13 0.22 -2.94 33.79
N ALA A 14 -0.20 -3.61 34.87
CA ALA A 14 -0.38 -2.99 36.18
C ALA A 14 0.94 -2.49 36.78
N GLU A 15 2.06 -3.19 36.57
CA GLU A 15 3.37 -2.71 36.98
C GLU A 15 3.79 -1.45 36.17
N LEU A 16 3.53 -1.44 34.85
CA LEU A 16 3.79 -0.26 34.02
C LEU A 16 2.93 0.95 34.44
N ALA A 17 1.67 0.72 34.79
CA ALA A 17 0.75 1.78 35.22
C ALA A 17 1.18 2.50 36.51
N LYS A 18 2.02 1.88 37.35
CA LYS A 18 2.58 2.52 38.56
C LYS A 18 3.57 3.64 38.24
N LEU A 19 4.03 3.75 37.00
CA LEU A 19 5.03 4.72 36.57
C LEU A 19 4.46 6.10 36.25
N GLY A 20 3.12 6.25 36.20
CA GLY A 20 2.48 7.53 35.86
C GLY A 20 0.99 7.55 36.20
N ASP A 21 0.38 8.71 36.07
CA ASP A 21 -1.03 8.93 36.38
C ASP A 21 -1.92 8.87 35.14
N ILE A 22 -1.34 9.09 33.95
CA ILE A 22 -2.03 9.10 32.66
C ILE A 22 -1.15 8.39 31.62
N PHE A 23 -1.76 7.52 30.82
CA PHE A 23 -1.11 6.91 29.66
C PHE A 23 -1.43 7.71 28.40
N VAL A 24 -0.39 8.17 27.68
CA VAL A 24 -0.54 8.84 26.40
C VAL A 24 -0.01 7.90 25.31
N SER A 25 -0.91 7.38 24.46
CA SER A 25 -0.54 6.55 23.32
C SER A 25 -0.23 7.45 22.12
N ASP A 26 1.05 7.55 21.75
CA ASP A 26 1.52 8.43 20.66
C ASP A 26 2.35 7.69 19.60
N THR A 27 2.16 6.37 19.48
CA THR A 27 2.90 5.52 18.56
C THR A 27 1.95 4.67 17.71
N PHE A 28 1.46 5.23 16.60
CA PHE A 28 0.55 4.52 15.69
C PHE A 28 1.17 3.25 15.10
N SER A 29 2.49 3.22 14.88
CA SER A 29 3.20 2.05 14.34
C SER A 29 3.07 0.77 15.17
N THR A 30 2.76 0.87 16.45
CA THR A 30 2.52 -0.28 17.34
C THR A 30 1.04 -0.56 17.60
N ALA A 31 0.14 0.31 17.15
CA ALA A 31 -1.29 0.25 17.46
C ALA A 31 -2.00 -1.01 16.94
N HIS A 32 -1.43 -1.71 15.96
CA HIS A 32 -1.95 -2.98 15.44
C HIS A 32 -1.66 -4.19 16.35
N ARG A 33 -0.93 -3.99 17.45
CA ARG A 33 -0.55 -5.08 18.37
C ARG A 33 -1.26 -4.93 19.71
N ALA A 34 -1.95 -5.98 20.15
CA ALA A 34 -2.46 -6.09 21.52
C ALA A 34 -1.30 -6.45 22.46
N HIS A 35 -0.53 -5.45 22.86
CA HIS A 35 0.58 -5.58 23.80
C HIS A 35 0.28 -4.86 25.10
N ALA A 36 0.93 -5.30 26.21
CA ALA A 36 0.70 -4.73 27.54
C ALA A 36 0.94 -3.23 27.60
N SER A 37 1.99 -2.73 26.95
CA SER A 37 2.32 -1.29 26.89
C SER A 37 1.52 -0.49 25.84
N VAL A 38 0.63 -1.15 25.10
CA VAL A 38 -0.17 -0.51 24.03
C VAL A 38 -1.67 -0.58 24.37
N GLU A 39 -2.16 -1.76 24.75
CA GLU A 39 -3.59 -2.02 24.89
C GLU A 39 -3.99 -2.28 26.36
N ALA A 40 -3.34 -3.23 27.07
CA ALA A 40 -3.73 -3.56 28.43
C ALA A 40 -3.57 -2.39 29.41
N ILE A 41 -2.49 -1.61 29.29
CA ILE A 41 -2.27 -0.42 30.13
C ILE A 41 -3.39 0.62 29.95
N ALA A 42 -3.88 0.80 28.72
CA ALA A 42 -4.94 1.76 28.43
C ALA A 42 -6.29 1.36 29.02
N ARG A 43 -6.49 0.09 29.36
CA ARG A 43 -7.70 -0.42 30.03
C ARG A 43 -7.74 -0.17 31.53
N ILE A 44 -6.60 0.07 32.18
CA ILE A 44 -6.48 0.09 33.63
C ILE A 44 -6.14 1.45 34.20
N MET A 45 -5.88 2.45 33.35
CA MET A 45 -5.63 3.82 33.79
C MET A 45 -6.20 4.85 32.81
N PRO A 46 -6.37 6.12 33.23
CA PRO A 46 -6.79 7.19 32.32
C PRO A 46 -5.86 7.26 31.11
N SER A 47 -6.43 7.24 29.90
CA SER A 47 -5.66 7.12 28.67
C SER A 47 -6.17 8.07 27.60
N CYS A 48 -5.27 8.55 26.75
CA CYS A 48 -5.61 9.37 25.59
C CYS A 48 -4.64 9.14 24.43
N ALA A 49 -5.05 9.52 23.22
CA ALA A 49 -4.16 9.64 22.09
C ALA A 49 -3.20 10.82 22.27
N GLY A 50 -1.95 10.62 21.86
CA GLY A 50 -1.03 11.73 21.66
C GLY A 50 -1.23 12.40 20.29
N ARG A 51 -0.55 13.51 20.05
CA ARG A 51 -0.75 14.32 18.84
C ARG A 51 -0.33 13.61 17.54
N LEU A 52 0.74 12.79 17.59
CA LEU A 52 1.16 12.01 16.42
C LEU A 52 0.12 10.93 16.09
N MET A 53 -0.42 10.27 17.11
CA MET A 53 -1.50 9.30 16.95
C MET A 53 -2.76 9.94 16.37
N GLU A 54 -3.15 11.12 16.89
CA GLU A 54 -4.29 11.89 16.40
C GLU A 54 -4.11 12.30 14.94
N GLU A 55 -2.91 12.80 14.57
CA GLU A 55 -2.61 13.19 13.19
C GLU A 55 -2.69 11.98 12.23
N GLU A 56 -2.07 10.85 12.57
CA GLU A 56 -2.14 9.61 11.77
C GLU A 56 -3.59 9.19 11.55
N ILE A 57 -4.37 9.04 12.61
CA ILE A 57 -5.76 8.62 12.53
C ILE A 57 -6.56 9.62 11.68
N SER A 58 -6.45 10.91 11.93
CA SER A 58 -7.18 11.95 11.19
C SER A 58 -6.87 11.93 9.69
N LYS A 59 -5.59 11.77 9.30
CA LYS A 59 -5.20 11.67 7.89
C LYS A 59 -5.72 10.40 7.23
N LEU A 60 -5.65 9.27 7.92
CA LEU A 60 -6.15 8.00 7.41
C LEU A 60 -7.68 8.00 7.29
N GLU A 61 -8.39 8.51 8.28
CA GLU A 61 -9.85 8.65 8.23
C GLU A 61 -10.29 9.56 7.09
N SER A 62 -9.62 10.69 6.88
CA SER A 62 -9.94 11.60 5.78
C SER A 62 -9.75 10.98 4.39
N ALA A 63 -8.79 10.04 4.28
CA ALA A 63 -8.49 9.36 3.03
C ALA A 63 -9.36 8.13 2.75
N LEU A 64 -9.89 7.47 3.81
CA LEU A 64 -10.59 6.18 3.69
C LEU A 64 -12.05 6.24 4.08
N SER A 65 -12.39 6.91 5.20
CA SER A 65 -13.76 6.91 5.74
C SER A 65 -14.67 7.92 5.03
N SER A 66 -14.09 9.05 4.57
CA SER A 66 -14.82 10.11 3.86
C SER A 66 -13.97 10.74 2.75
N PRO A 67 -13.43 9.92 1.82
CA PRO A 67 -12.55 10.44 0.79
C PRO A 67 -13.27 11.35 -0.21
N ARG A 68 -12.57 12.33 -0.74
CA ARG A 68 -13.05 13.08 -1.90
C ARG A 68 -12.98 12.16 -3.14
N LYS A 69 -14.13 11.89 -3.74
CA LYS A 69 -14.24 11.05 -4.94
C LYS A 69 -13.94 11.84 -6.24
N PRO A 70 -13.43 11.21 -7.31
CA PRO A 70 -13.04 9.78 -7.38
C PRO A 70 -11.78 9.43 -6.58
N VAL A 71 -11.75 8.19 -6.06
CA VAL A 71 -10.64 7.65 -5.27
C VAL A 71 -9.88 6.60 -6.07
N MET A 72 -8.56 6.70 -6.09
CA MET A 72 -7.69 5.74 -6.75
C MET A 72 -6.69 5.14 -5.76
N ALA A 73 -6.61 3.82 -5.71
CA ALA A 73 -5.54 3.13 -5.02
C ALA A 73 -4.44 2.70 -6.00
N VAL A 74 -3.18 2.80 -5.57
CA VAL A 74 -2.04 2.15 -6.23
C VAL A 74 -1.54 1.07 -5.30
N VAL A 75 -1.66 -0.18 -5.73
CA VAL A 75 -1.29 -1.35 -4.93
C VAL A 75 -0.23 -2.15 -5.70
N GLY A 76 0.96 -2.21 -5.17
CA GLY A 76 2.07 -2.95 -5.76
C GLY A 76 2.71 -3.91 -4.75
N GLY A 77 3.57 -4.75 -5.23
CA GLY A 77 4.31 -5.71 -4.41
C GLY A 77 4.67 -6.96 -5.16
N ALA A 78 5.34 -7.89 -4.47
CA ALA A 78 5.80 -9.13 -5.10
C ALA A 78 4.68 -10.15 -5.29
N LYS A 79 3.73 -10.23 -4.33
CA LYS A 79 2.76 -11.35 -4.22
C LYS A 79 1.33 -10.88 -3.95
N VAL A 80 0.35 -11.46 -4.67
CA VAL A 80 -1.09 -11.27 -4.43
C VAL A 80 -1.48 -11.78 -3.05
N SER A 81 -1.00 -12.97 -2.67
CA SER A 81 -1.33 -13.62 -1.39
C SER A 81 -1.03 -12.74 -0.18
N SER A 82 0.03 -11.93 -0.25
CA SER A 82 0.42 -11.01 0.83
C SER A 82 -0.47 -9.77 0.95
N LYS A 83 -1.27 -9.46 -0.06
CA LYS A 83 -2.13 -8.27 -0.14
C LYS A 83 -3.59 -8.58 -0.45
N LEU A 84 -3.98 -9.85 -0.32
CA LEU A 84 -5.34 -10.29 -0.66
C LEU A 84 -6.40 -9.52 0.12
N LEU A 85 -6.29 -9.48 1.45
CA LEU A 85 -7.22 -8.74 2.31
C LEU A 85 -7.26 -7.25 2.00
N LEU A 86 -6.10 -6.66 1.69
CA LEU A 86 -6.00 -5.27 1.28
C LEU A 86 -6.82 -5.03 0.00
N LEU A 87 -6.62 -5.84 -1.04
CA LEU A 87 -7.35 -5.70 -2.30
C LEU A 87 -8.86 -5.88 -2.12
N GLU A 88 -9.28 -6.90 -1.39
CA GLU A 88 -10.70 -7.17 -1.11
C GLU A 88 -11.36 -5.99 -0.39
N ASN A 89 -10.70 -5.40 0.61
CA ASN A 89 -11.25 -4.26 1.34
C ASN A 89 -11.22 -2.95 0.53
N LEU A 90 -10.26 -2.78 -0.37
CA LEU A 90 -10.18 -1.57 -1.19
C LEU A 90 -11.20 -1.54 -2.34
N ILE A 91 -11.69 -2.68 -2.83
CA ILE A 91 -12.64 -2.71 -3.95
C ILE A 91 -13.89 -1.86 -3.68
N SER A 92 -14.46 -1.93 -2.47
CA SER A 92 -15.71 -1.22 -2.16
C SER A 92 -15.56 0.30 -2.05
N PRO A 93 -14.55 0.86 -1.36
CA PRO A 93 -14.38 2.31 -1.23
C PRO A 93 -13.68 2.99 -2.42
N MET A 94 -12.99 2.23 -3.30
CA MET A 94 -12.22 2.79 -4.42
C MET A 94 -13.03 2.82 -5.72
N ASP A 95 -12.84 3.87 -6.50
CA ASP A 95 -13.35 3.91 -7.88
C ASP A 95 -12.36 3.23 -8.85
N LYS A 96 -11.06 3.20 -8.50
CA LYS A 96 -10.00 2.59 -9.32
C LYS A 96 -8.89 1.99 -8.47
N ILE A 97 -8.32 0.87 -8.93
CA ILE A 97 -7.15 0.25 -8.32
C ILE A 97 -6.12 -0.06 -9.41
N VAL A 98 -4.96 0.56 -9.33
CA VAL A 98 -3.78 0.21 -10.14
C VAL A 98 -3.04 -0.94 -9.47
N ILE A 99 -2.81 -2.01 -10.19
CA ILE A 99 -2.02 -3.16 -9.73
C ILE A 99 -0.64 -3.10 -10.35
N GLY A 100 0.40 -3.07 -9.51
CA GLY A 100 1.80 -2.99 -9.92
C GLY A 100 2.71 -4.06 -9.32
N GLY A 101 3.98 -4.04 -9.73
CA GLY A 101 5.00 -4.97 -9.27
C GLY A 101 4.76 -6.41 -9.71
N GLY A 102 5.43 -7.36 -9.04
CA GLY A 102 5.32 -8.80 -9.35
C GLY A 102 3.90 -9.36 -9.23
N MET A 103 3.06 -8.77 -8.37
CA MET A 103 1.66 -9.18 -8.27
C MET A 103 0.87 -8.90 -9.55
N ALA A 104 1.21 -7.85 -10.32
CA ALA A 104 0.57 -7.58 -11.60
C ALA A 104 0.77 -8.74 -12.60
N ASN A 105 1.91 -9.44 -12.52
CA ASN A 105 2.18 -10.59 -13.38
C ASN A 105 1.18 -11.73 -13.13
N THR A 106 0.76 -11.94 -11.87
CA THR A 106 -0.27 -12.94 -11.54
C THR A 106 -1.62 -12.57 -12.15
N PHE A 107 -1.98 -11.29 -12.16
CA PHE A 107 -3.19 -10.80 -12.82
C PHE A 107 -3.10 -10.92 -14.36
N LEU A 108 -1.95 -10.61 -14.96
CA LEU A 108 -1.73 -10.80 -16.39
C LEU A 108 -1.82 -12.29 -16.79
N ALA A 109 -1.20 -13.16 -16.01
CA ALA A 109 -1.32 -14.62 -16.20
C ALA A 109 -2.76 -15.11 -16.05
N ALA A 110 -3.52 -14.57 -15.09
CA ALA A 110 -4.94 -14.87 -14.90
C ALA A 110 -5.81 -14.44 -16.10
N LYS A 111 -5.37 -13.44 -16.88
CA LYS A 111 -5.95 -13.05 -18.18
C LYS A 111 -5.52 -13.96 -19.35
N GLY A 112 -4.60 -14.87 -19.11
CA GLY A 112 -4.07 -15.78 -20.13
C GLY A 112 -2.86 -15.23 -20.90
N TYR A 113 -2.22 -14.15 -20.43
CA TYR A 113 -1.02 -13.61 -21.06
C TYR A 113 0.22 -14.42 -20.69
N ASN A 114 1.15 -14.54 -21.62
CA ASN A 114 2.45 -15.11 -21.32
C ASN A 114 3.27 -14.10 -20.49
N ILE A 115 3.81 -14.55 -19.39
CA ILE A 115 4.61 -13.75 -18.46
C ILE A 115 6.08 -14.17 -18.40
N GLY A 116 6.50 -15.11 -19.27
CA GLY A 116 7.87 -15.61 -19.33
C GLY A 116 8.32 -16.22 -18.01
N GLN A 117 9.50 -15.81 -17.55
CA GLN A 117 10.10 -16.24 -16.28
C GLN A 117 9.80 -15.27 -15.13
N SER A 118 8.79 -14.42 -15.27
CA SER A 118 8.42 -13.43 -14.27
C SER A 118 7.96 -14.06 -12.95
N LEU A 119 8.22 -13.36 -11.84
CA LEU A 119 7.63 -13.72 -10.56
C LEU A 119 6.10 -13.79 -10.70
N CYS A 120 5.51 -14.93 -10.34
CA CYS A 120 4.07 -15.16 -10.42
C CYS A 120 3.63 -16.21 -9.39
N GLU A 121 2.49 -15.98 -8.77
CA GLU A 121 1.81 -16.98 -7.94
C GLU A 121 0.75 -17.68 -8.81
N HIS A 122 1.14 -18.76 -9.50
CA HIS A 122 0.28 -19.48 -10.42
C HIS A 122 -0.99 -20.02 -9.75
N GLU A 123 -0.89 -20.43 -8.50
CA GLU A 123 -1.99 -20.89 -7.65
C GLU A 123 -3.00 -19.79 -7.30
N MET A 124 -2.61 -18.52 -7.45
CA MET A 124 -3.47 -17.36 -7.14
C MET A 124 -4.20 -16.80 -8.38
N GLN A 125 -4.09 -17.42 -9.55
CA GLN A 125 -4.74 -16.91 -10.76
C GLN A 125 -6.27 -16.91 -10.67
N ASP A 126 -6.87 -17.93 -10.06
CA ASP A 126 -8.32 -17.97 -9.85
C ASP A 126 -8.78 -16.89 -8.87
N THR A 127 -7.99 -16.65 -7.83
CA THR A 127 -8.22 -15.55 -6.89
C THR A 127 -8.11 -14.20 -7.60
N ALA A 128 -7.09 -13.99 -8.44
CA ALA A 128 -6.94 -12.77 -9.23
C ALA A 128 -8.14 -12.54 -10.18
N ARG A 129 -8.66 -13.59 -10.82
CA ARG A 129 -9.90 -13.52 -11.62
C ARG A 129 -11.09 -13.10 -10.78
N SER A 130 -11.27 -13.71 -9.60
CA SER A 130 -12.35 -13.38 -8.67
C SER A 130 -12.28 -11.94 -8.19
N ILE A 131 -11.08 -11.42 -7.90
CA ILE A 131 -10.86 -10.01 -7.54
C ILE A 131 -11.30 -9.08 -8.67
N MET A 132 -10.90 -9.35 -9.92
CA MET A 132 -11.28 -8.54 -11.08
C MET A 132 -12.80 -8.58 -11.32
N GLU A 133 -13.44 -9.73 -11.16
CA GLU A 133 -14.90 -9.86 -11.27
C GLU A 133 -15.65 -9.12 -10.16
N ASN A 134 -15.17 -9.21 -8.92
CA ASN A 134 -15.76 -8.50 -7.79
C ASN A 134 -15.60 -6.99 -7.94
N ALA A 135 -14.44 -6.51 -8.37
CA ALA A 135 -14.19 -5.11 -8.66
C ALA A 135 -15.19 -4.59 -9.71
N LYS A 136 -15.40 -5.35 -10.79
CA LYS A 136 -16.38 -5.00 -11.83
C LYS A 136 -17.82 -4.94 -11.28
N LYS A 137 -18.21 -5.85 -10.39
CA LYS A 137 -19.55 -5.83 -9.74
C LYS A 137 -19.76 -4.63 -8.83
N MET A 138 -18.67 -4.13 -8.24
CA MET A 138 -18.65 -2.99 -7.31
C MET A 138 -18.37 -1.64 -8.02
N ASP A 139 -18.34 -1.62 -9.36
CA ASP A 139 -18.02 -0.45 -10.17
C ASP A 139 -16.62 0.13 -9.89
N CYS A 140 -15.68 -0.73 -9.49
CA CYS A 140 -14.28 -0.41 -9.27
C CYS A 140 -13.44 -0.90 -10.46
N GLU A 141 -12.74 0.01 -11.13
CA GLU A 141 -11.89 -0.31 -12.27
C GLU A 141 -10.51 -0.84 -11.82
N ILE A 142 -10.16 -2.07 -12.21
CA ILE A 142 -8.80 -2.60 -12.03
C ILE A 142 -7.96 -2.21 -13.24
N ILE A 143 -6.89 -1.44 -13.00
CA ILE A 143 -5.93 -0.97 -14.00
C ILE A 143 -4.70 -1.87 -13.92
N LEU A 144 -4.47 -2.66 -14.97
CA LEU A 144 -3.29 -3.48 -15.14
C LEU A 144 -2.33 -2.86 -16.16
N PRO A 145 -1.03 -3.21 -16.14
CA PRO A 145 -0.09 -2.78 -17.17
C PRO A 145 -0.58 -3.15 -18.57
N ILE A 146 -0.53 -2.19 -19.50
CA ILE A 146 -0.82 -2.39 -20.92
C ILE A 146 0.44 -2.57 -21.75
N ASP A 147 1.56 -2.13 -21.21
CA ASP A 147 2.91 -2.40 -21.67
C ASP A 147 3.83 -2.71 -20.48
N ILE A 148 4.89 -3.42 -20.75
CA ILE A 148 5.80 -3.99 -19.75
C ILE A 148 7.25 -3.73 -20.15
N VAL A 149 8.12 -3.59 -19.15
CA VAL A 149 9.57 -3.59 -19.33
C VAL A 149 10.11 -4.95 -18.94
N VAL A 150 10.73 -5.62 -19.91
CA VAL A 150 11.25 -6.98 -19.76
C VAL A 150 12.77 -7.02 -19.85
N ALA A 151 13.38 -7.95 -19.13
CA ALA A 151 14.79 -8.27 -19.24
C ALA A 151 15.05 -9.76 -19.00
N LYS A 152 16.16 -10.27 -19.50
CA LYS A 152 16.58 -11.67 -19.27
C LYS A 152 17.28 -11.86 -17.92
N GLU A 153 17.81 -10.78 -17.36
CA GLU A 153 18.52 -10.79 -16.09
C GLU A 153 17.96 -9.73 -15.14
N PHE A 154 17.80 -10.10 -13.89
CA PHE A 154 17.43 -9.16 -12.83
C PHE A 154 18.70 -8.52 -12.26
N SER A 155 19.26 -7.54 -12.98
CA SER A 155 20.46 -6.84 -12.59
C SER A 155 20.41 -5.37 -13.01
N ALA A 156 21.19 -4.52 -12.32
CA ALA A 156 21.25 -3.09 -12.62
C ALA A 156 21.87 -2.85 -14.01
N ASN A 157 21.26 -1.92 -14.75
CA ASN A 157 21.69 -1.49 -16.08
C ASN A 157 21.72 -2.62 -17.14
N THR A 158 21.01 -3.70 -16.92
CA THR A 158 20.85 -4.75 -17.92
C THR A 158 20.06 -4.23 -19.12
N ASN A 159 20.25 -4.90 -20.28
CA ASN A 159 19.47 -4.60 -21.47
C ASN A 159 18.00 -4.95 -21.20
N CYS A 160 17.12 -3.99 -21.41
CA CYS A 160 15.69 -4.18 -21.26
C CYS A 160 14.94 -3.70 -22.51
N GLU A 161 13.77 -4.26 -22.73
CA GLU A 161 12.88 -3.97 -23.85
C GLU A 161 11.50 -3.61 -23.32
N THR A 162 10.79 -2.72 -24.03
CA THR A 162 9.41 -2.37 -23.74
C THR A 162 8.51 -3.06 -24.75
N LEU A 163 7.56 -3.85 -24.25
CA LEU A 163 6.66 -4.67 -25.07
C LEU A 163 5.20 -4.52 -24.61
N PRO A 164 4.21 -4.81 -25.47
CA PRO A 164 2.83 -4.99 -25.02
C PRO A 164 2.73 -6.06 -23.94
N SER A 165 1.79 -5.94 -23.02
CA SER A 165 1.67 -6.83 -21.85
C SER A 165 1.36 -8.29 -22.20
N ASP A 166 0.83 -8.57 -23.40
CA ASP A 166 0.53 -9.90 -23.94
C ASP A 166 1.70 -10.54 -24.71
N SER A 167 2.84 -9.85 -24.82
CA SER A 167 3.96 -10.19 -25.70
C SER A 167 5.27 -10.47 -24.95
N CYS A 168 5.21 -10.89 -23.69
CA CYS A 168 6.40 -11.23 -22.91
C CYS A 168 7.10 -12.47 -23.47
N PRO A 169 8.40 -12.39 -23.81
CA PRO A 169 9.17 -13.55 -24.26
C PRO A 169 9.31 -14.61 -23.15
N ALA A 170 9.33 -15.90 -23.56
CA ALA A 170 9.39 -17.02 -22.62
C ALA A 170 10.69 -17.06 -21.77
N ASP A 171 11.76 -16.43 -22.25
CA ASP A 171 13.08 -16.37 -21.61
C ASP A 171 13.35 -15.03 -20.88
N SER A 172 12.33 -14.21 -20.68
CA SER A 172 12.42 -12.88 -20.08
C SER A 172 11.51 -12.72 -18.87
N MET A 173 11.84 -11.77 -18.01
CA MET A 173 11.08 -11.41 -16.82
C MET A 173 10.49 -10.00 -16.98
N ILE A 174 9.24 -9.82 -16.57
CA ILE A 174 8.60 -8.51 -16.43
C ILE A 174 9.11 -7.88 -15.14
N LEU A 175 9.77 -6.74 -15.24
CA LEU A 175 10.43 -6.08 -14.11
C LEU A 175 9.90 -4.68 -13.81
N ASP A 176 9.21 -4.03 -14.78
CA ASP A 176 8.53 -2.75 -14.56
C ASP A 176 7.33 -2.61 -15.50
N ALA A 177 6.44 -1.68 -15.19
CA ALA A 177 5.42 -1.24 -16.13
C ALA A 177 6.05 -0.34 -17.20
N GLY A 178 5.49 -0.36 -18.40
CA GLY A 178 5.98 0.43 -19.52
C GLY A 178 5.47 1.88 -19.52
N PRO A 179 6.00 2.73 -20.43
CA PRO A 179 5.66 4.14 -20.50
C PRO A 179 4.19 4.41 -20.90
N GLN A 180 3.54 3.51 -21.67
CA GLN A 180 2.13 3.64 -22.00
C GLN A 180 1.25 3.39 -20.78
N THR A 181 1.63 2.45 -19.92
CA THR A 181 0.98 2.21 -18.62
C THR A 181 1.11 3.44 -17.72
N VAL A 182 2.29 4.05 -17.65
CA VAL A 182 2.50 5.30 -16.90
C VAL A 182 1.59 6.40 -17.42
N LYS A 183 1.50 6.56 -18.74
CA LYS A 183 0.60 7.55 -19.37
C LYS A 183 -0.87 7.28 -19.01
N LEU A 184 -1.31 6.03 -19.06
CA LEU A 184 -2.65 5.62 -18.66
C LEU A 184 -2.92 5.97 -17.19
N ILE A 185 -1.97 5.70 -16.29
CA ILE A 185 -2.08 6.07 -14.88
C ILE A 185 -2.21 7.59 -14.72
N HIS A 186 -1.42 8.39 -15.45
CA HIS A 186 -1.52 9.86 -15.42
C HIS A 186 -2.89 10.35 -15.90
N GLU A 187 -3.46 9.75 -16.94
CA GLU A 187 -4.81 10.08 -17.44
C GLU A 187 -5.86 9.83 -16.35
N HIS A 188 -5.80 8.70 -15.65
CA HIS A 188 -6.69 8.41 -14.53
C HIS A 188 -6.48 9.36 -13.34
N LEU A 189 -5.23 9.69 -13.01
CA LEU A 189 -4.89 10.64 -11.94
C LEU A 189 -5.49 12.03 -12.17
N ASN A 190 -5.58 12.49 -13.41
CA ASN A 190 -6.19 13.79 -13.74
C ASN A 190 -7.67 13.91 -13.33
N HIS A 191 -8.36 12.78 -13.23
CA HIS A 191 -9.77 12.70 -12.82
C HIS A 191 -9.95 12.24 -11.38
N THR A 192 -8.85 12.00 -10.64
CA THR A 192 -8.84 11.52 -9.26
C THR A 192 -8.82 12.71 -8.28
N LYS A 193 -9.41 12.52 -7.09
CA LYS A 193 -9.39 13.49 -5.99
C LYS A 193 -8.64 12.99 -4.75
N THR A 194 -8.59 11.69 -4.56
CA THR A 194 -7.86 11.05 -3.46
C THR A 194 -7.05 9.89 -4.00
N VAL A 195 -5.77 9.83 -3.62
CA VAL A 195 -4.87 8.73 -3.96
C VAL A 195 -4.40 8.04 -2.67
N ILE A 196 -4.50 6.72 -2.65
CA ILE A 196 -3.94 5.86 -1.61
C ILE A 196 -2.87 4.99 -2.25
N TRP A 197 -1.63 5.08 -1.77
CA TRP A 197 -0.50 4.39 -2.40
C TRP A 197 0.16 3.40 -1.45
N ASN A 198 0.18 2.13 -1.84
CA ASN A 198 0.85 1.06 -1.12
C ASN A 198 1.55 0.08 -2.05
N GLY A 199 2.81 0.33 -2.35
CA GLY A 199 3.71 -0.53 -3.12
C GLY A 199 4.12 0.02 -4.49
N PRO A 200 5.28 -0.41 -5.00
CA PRO A 200 5.85 0.05 -6.26
C PRO A 200 5.16 -0.58 -7.49
N LEU A 201 5.37 0.04 -8.66
CA LEU A 201 4.87 -0.46 -9.93
C LEU A 201 5.81 -1.46 -10.61
N GLY A 202 7.08 -1.48 -10.21
CA GLY A 202 8.13 -2.36 -10.73
C GLY A 202 9.15 -2.72 -9.66
N ALA A 203 10.26 -3.33 -10.07
CA ALA A 203 11.39 -3.68 -9.20
C ALA A 203 12.26 -2.44 -8.93
N PHE A 204 11.69 -1.49 -8.21
CA PHE A 204 12.17 -0.11 -8.04
C PHE A 204 13.57 0.00 -7.42
N GLU A 205 14.05 -1.03 -6.71
CA GLU A 205 15.39 -1.05 -6.09
C GLU A 205 16.50 -1.21 -7.12
N VAL A 206 16.17 -1.70 -8.33
CA VAL A 206 17.14 -2.07 -9.35
C VAL A 206 16.93 -1.23 -10.62
N PRO A 207 17.70 -0.15 -10.83
CA PRO A 207 17.61 0.61 -12.09
C PRO A 207 17.92 -0.27 -13.32
N PRO A 208 17.15 -0.13 -14.43
CA PRO A 208 16.21 0.94 -14.75
C PRO A 208 14.73 0.64 -14.42
N PHE A 209 14.44 -0.35 -13.58
CA PHE A 209 13.07 -0.85 -13.29
C PHE A 209 12.33 -0.03 -12.23
N ASN A 210 12.86 1.14 -11.86
CA ASN A 210 12.22 2.14 -11.00
C ASN A 210 11.40 3.18 -11.80
N LYS A 211 11.52 3.21 -13.12
CA LYS A 211 11.06 4.33 -13.96
C LYS A 211 9.55 4.56 -13.88
N ALA A 212 8.75 3.51 -13.92
CA ALA A 212 7.29 3.66 -13.83
C ALA A 212 6.87 4.17 -12.45
N THR A 213 7.45 3.63 -11.38
CA THR A 213 7.19 4.07 -10.00
C THR A 213 7.57 5.53 -9.82
N ASP A 214 8.76 5.92 -10.26
CA ASP A 214 9.26 7.31 -10.15
C ASP A 214 8.39 8.30 -10.93
N ALA A 215 8.01 7.96 -12.16
CA ALA A 215 7.21 8.83 -13.00
C ALA A 215 5.80 9.03 -12.42
N ALA A 216 5.16 7.96 -12.00
CA ALA A 216 3.84 8.05 -11.36
C ALA A 216 3.91 8.82 -10.03
N ALA A 217 4.95 8.57 -9.20
CA ALA A 217 5.13 9.27 -7.92
C ALA A 217 5.35 10.78 -8.10
N LYS A 218 6.17 11.18 -9.05
CA LYS A 218 6.39 12.60 -9.38
C LYS A 218 5.10 13.27 -9.84
N TYR A 219 4.30 12.57 -10.64
CA TYR A 219 3.04 13.13 -11.11
C TYR A 219 2.00 13.27 -9.99
N VAL A 220 1.87 12.27 -9.10
CA VAL A 220 1.04 12.39 -7.88
C VAL A 220 1.51 13.57 -7.03
N ALA A 221 2.83 13.73 -6.84
CA ALA A 221 3.41 14.84 -6.09
C ALA A 221 3.05 16.21 -6.71
N GLU A 222 3.13 16.38 -8.03
CA GLU A 222 2.76 17.60 -8.75
C GLU A 222 1.25 17.94 -8.56
N LEU A 223 0.38 16.95 -8.71
CA LEU A 223 -1.05 17.11 -8.50
C LEU A 223 -1.38 17.45 -7.05
N THR A 224 -0.65 16.88 -6.09
CA THR A 224 -0.81 17.17 -4.67
C THR A 224 -0.39 18.60 -4.35
N GLN A 225 0.78 19.04 -4.81
CA GLN A 225 1.29 20.40 -4.59
C GLN A 225 0.39 21.47 -5.25
N SER A 226 -0.28 21.13 -6.35
CA SER A 226 -1.26 22.02 -6.98
C SER A 226 -2.65 21.98 -6.31
N GLY A 227 -2.82 21.24 -5.21
CA GLY A 227 -4.08 21.12 -4.48
C GLY A 227 -5.19 20.35 -5.21
N LYS A 228 -4.88 19.68 -6.31
CA LYS A 228 -5.86 18.94 -7.12
C LYS A 228 -6.27 17.62 -6.48
N ILE A 229 -5.33 16.95 -5.81
CA ILE A 229 -5.55 15.67 -5.14
C ILE A 229 -5.07 15.70 -3.68
N LEU A 230 -5.66 14.82 -2.87
CA LEU A 230 -5.13 14.41 -1.58
C LEU A 230 -4.41 13.08 -1.79
N SER A 231 -3.16 12.97 -1.34
CA SER A 231 -2.35 11.77 -1.49
C SER A 231 -1.88 11.23 -0.16
N VAL A 232 -2.20 9.98 0.12
CA VAL A 232 -1.74 9.25 1.31
C VAL A 232 -0.96 8.03 0.84
N ALA A 233 0.21 7.82 1.42
CA ALA A 233 1.06 6.67 1.11
C ALA A 233 1.58 6.01 2.38
N GLY A 234 1.91 4.73 2.30
CA GLY A 234 2.54 4.01 3.40
C GLY A 234 3.01 2.61 3.01
N GLY A 235 3.76 2.01 3.92
CA GLY A 235 4.49 0.77 3.69
C GLY A 235 5.96 1.01 3.34
N GLY A 236 6.86 0.16 3.84
CA GLY A 236 8.31 0.36 3.74
C GLY A 236 8.80 0.57 2.32
N ASP A 237 8.43 -0.31 1.39
CA ASP A 237 8.82 -0.23 -0.03
C ASP A 237 8.27 1.03 -0.69
N THR A 238 7.04 1.42 -0.35
CA THR A 238 6.43 2.66 -0.87
C THR A 238 7.23 3.87 -0.43
N VAL A 239 7.49 3.99 0.88
CA VAL A 239 8.24 5.11 1.45
C VAL A 239 9.65 5.18 0.86
N SER A 240 10.31 4.03 0.70
CA SER A 240 11.63 3.93 0.05
C SER A 240 11.59 4.42 -1.39
N ALA A 241 10.61 3.97 -2.19
CA ALA A 241 10.45 4.39 -3.58
C ALA A 241 10.15 5.90 -3.70
N LEU A 242 9.26 6.43 -2.85
CA LEU A 242 8.92 7.86 -2.85
C LEU A 242 10.12 8.74 -2.45
N ASN A 243 10.93 8.29 -1.50
CA ASN A 243 12.19 8.97 -1.14
C ASN A 243 13.18 8.92 -2.30
N GLY A 244 13.36 7.76 -2.93
CA GLY A 244 14.26 7.58 -4.08
C GLY A 244 13.89 8.47 -5.27
N SER A 245 12.60 8.67 -5.53
CA SER A 245 12.11 9.56 -6.59
C SER A 245 12.14 11.05 -6.25
N GLY A 246 12.41 11.41 -4.98
CA GLY A 246 12.32 12.79 -4.47
C GLY A 246 10.90 13.35 -4.41
N SER A 247 9.91 12.47 -4.22
CA SER A 247 8.50 12.82 -4.22
C SER A 247 7.85 12.82 -2.82
N ALA A 248 8.51 12.22 -1.83
CA ALA A 248 7.94 11.97 -0.50
C ALA A 248 7.40 13.24 0.17
N ASP A 249 8.22 14.29 0.28
CA ASP A 249 7.85 15.54 0.97
C ASP A 249 6.71 16.32 0.29
N LYS A 250 6.27 15.87 -0.88
CA LYS A 250 5.22 16.52 -1.67
C LYS A 250 3.87 15.81 -1.57
N PHE A 251 3.81 14.66 -0.93
CA PHE A 251 2.56 13.97 -0.63
C PHE A 251 1.84 14.67 0.52
N THR A 252 0.51 14.56 0.58
CA THR A 252 -0.28 15.13 1.68
C THR A 252 0.09 14.46 3.00
N TYR A 253 0.28 13.15 2.98
CA TYR A 253 0.69 12.38 4.14
C TYR A 253 1.41 11.09 3.74
N ILE A 254 2.48 10.79 4.46
CA ILE A 254 3.18 9.49 4.35
C ILE A 254 3.19 8.86 5.74
N SER A 255 2.47 7.75 5.87
CA SER A 255 2.51 6.95 7.09
C SER A 255 3.84 6.23 7.23
N THR A 256 4.50 6.45 8.35
CA THR A 256 5.71 5.71 8.73
C THR A 256 5.38 4.45 9.55
N ALA A 257 4.09 4.19 9.74
CA ALA A 257 3.59 3.16 10.64
C ALA A 257 3.66 1.71 10.10
N GLY A 258 4.08 1.52 8.85
CA GLY A 258 4.32 0.18 8.30
C GLY A 258 3.14 -0.77 8.43
N GLY A 259 3.23 -1.74 9.36
CA GLY A 259 2.21 -2.76 9.56
C GLY A 259 0.86 -2.22 10.02
N ALA A 260 0.83 -1.21 10.90
CA ALA A 260 -0.41 -0.61 11.37
C ALA A 260 -1.18 0.07 10.23
N PHE A 261 -0.48 0.77 9.33
CA PHE A 261 -1.07 1.35 8.14
C PHE A 261 -1.69 0.29 7.22
N LEU A 262 -0.98 -0.82 6.99
CA LEU A 262 -1.49 -1.92 6.18
C LEU A 262 -2.73 -2.55 6.79
N GLU A 263 -2.70 -2.87 8.08
CA GLU A 263 -3.84 -3.46 8.78
C GLU A 263 -5.04 -2.51 8.84
N TRP A 264 -4.81 -1.20 8.93
CA TRP A 264 -5.87 -0.21 8.79
C TRP A 264 -6.52 -0.25 7.40
N LEU A 265 -5.71 -0.28 6.33
CA LEU A 265 -6.21 -0.42 4.96
C LEU A 265 -6.95 -1.75 4.71
N GLU A 266 -6.55 -2.81 5.41
CA GLU A 266 -7.23 -4.10 5.42
C GLU A 266 -8.55 -4.10 6.22
N GLY A 267 -8.97 -2.95 6.75
CA GLY A 267 -10.20 -2.81 7.54
C GLY A 267 -10.13 -3.47 8.92
N LYS A 268 -8.94 -3.83 9.40
CA LYS A 268 -8.77 -4.44 10.72
C LYS A 268 -8.88 -3.40 11.82
N THR A 269 -9.54 -3.79 12.92
CA THR A 269 -9.53 -3.00 14.15
C THR A 269 -8.15 -3.01 14.76
N LEU A 270 -7.54 -1.84 14.94
CA LEU A 270 -6.25 -1.72 15.63
C LEU A 270 -6.47 -1.66 17.15
N PRO A 271 -5.96 -2.63 17.94
CA PRO A 271 -6.20 -2.69 19.38
C PRO A 271 -5.82 -1.41 20.13
N GLY A 272 -4.65 -0.83 19.78
CA GLY A 272 -4.14 0.39 20.42
C GLY A 272 -4.93 1.66 20.06
N VAL A 273 -5.76 1.64 19.00
CA VAL A 273 -6.70 2.73 18.67
C VAL A 273 -8.05 2.46 19.33
N ALA A 274 -8.57 1.24 19.20
CA ALA A 274 -9.89 0.87 19.71
C ALA A 274 -10.02 1.09 21.22
N VAL A 275 -8.95 0.80 21.98
CA VAL A 275 -8.95 0.96 23.44
C VAL A 275 -9.04 2.43 23.89
N LEU A 276 -8.69 3.39 23.03
CA LEU A 276 -8.76 4.82 23.34
C LEU A 276 -10.15 5.42 23.07
N THR A 277 -11.03 4.68 22.36
CA THR A 277 -12.38 5.12 21.98
C THR A 277 -13.48 4.37 22.74
N SER A 278 -13.09 3.45 23.64
CA SER A 278 -13.99 2.60 24.43
C SER A 278 -14.38 3.23 25.79
#